data_bae159497304f9b7a1558d5fdf28deec
#
_entry.id   bae159497304f9b7a1558d5fdf28deec
#
_cell.length_a   1.000
_cell.length_b   1.000
_cell.length_c   1.000
_cell.angle_alpha   90.00
_cell.angle_beta   90.00
_cell.angle_gamma   90.00
#
_symmetry.space_group_name_H-M   'P 1'
#
loop_
_entity.id
_entity.type
_entity.pdbx_description
1 polymer ?
#
loop_
_entity_poly.entity_id
_entity_poly.type
_entity_poly.pdbx_seq_one_letter_code
_entity_poly.pdbx_strand_id
1 'polypeptide(L)'
;MSWEYSENILVQNSAGNLLQNELDWDVQFAYNTEVLGEDGTFGRSSYKEIVLTRYLRRALFDNNDWLSEEHCDTAVKTLIAHTSTNTLIQTNREKYRVLREGIPIKVKKPNGDEEDRLVRVFNFSDPEKNHFLAVKEMKIHGDLYRRRTDIVGFVNGIPLLFIELKKQNVDVQNAYTHNYKDYLDTIPHLFHFNAFLMLSNGVESRIGTLGSKYDFFNEWKRLQEKDPGSVELATMLKGICNKQNFMDLFENFILFDASGGKTAKIMARNHQFLGVNEAVDSFENRELNNGKLGVFWHTQGSGKSYSMVFLAQKIRRKFKGSPTFVVLTDRDELNKQISDTFEACGCLGPTKAKQFIASSGEDLIQKLKGNPSFIFTLIHKFNNADEPAIIPDHDIIILSDEAHRTQNGIFADNMCALLPTASRIGFTGTPLFAYDNITERTFGNYVSIYDFKRAVEDGATVPLYYEN
;
A
#
# COMPACT_ATOMS: atom_id res chain seq x y z
N MET A 1 -5.04 21.58 39.54
CA MET A 1 -5.20 22.30 38.27
C MET A 1 -3.93 22.36 37.42
N SER A 2 -3.05 21.32 37.42
CA SER A 2 -1.82 21.29 36.61
C SER A 2 -1.76 20.12 35.61
N TRP A 3 -2.86 19.38 35.41
CA TRP A 3 -2.93 18.20 34.55
C TRP A 3 -3.49 18.47 33.14
N GLU A 4 -4.11 19.62 32.91
CA GLU A 4 -4.80 19.91 31.65
C GLU A 4 -3.91 20.49 30.54
N TYR A 5 -2.66 20.83 30.86
CA TYR A 5 -1.71 21.43 29.93
C TYR A 5 -0.39 20.68 29.85
N SER A 6 -0.42 19.33 29.85
CA SER A 6 0.78 18.61 29.48
C SER A 6 1.01 18.76 27.96
N GLU A 7 2.25 18.95 27.52
CA GLU A 7 2.62 19.08 26.10
C GLU A 7 2.14 17.90 25.26
N ASN A 8 1.98 16.68 25.84
CA ASN A 8 1.37 15.53 25.17
C ASN A 8 -0.08 15.79 24.78
N ILE A 9 -0.86 16.44 25.66
CA ILE A 9 -2.27 16.80 25.40
C ILE A 9 -2.33 17.81 24.26
N LEU A 10 -1.38 18.74 24.15
CA LEU A 10 -1.34 19.71 23.07
C LEU A 10 -1.10 19.02 21.70
N VAL A 11 -0.13 18.11 21.62
CA VAL A 11 0.15 17.36 20.37
C VAL A 11 -1.06 16.50 19.99
N GLN A 12 -1.66 15.82 20.97
CA GLN A 12 -2.83 14.97 20.75
C GLN A 12 -4.07 15.78 20.33
N ASN A 13 -4.28 16.95 20.95
CA ASN A 13 -5.38 17.84 20.58
C ASN A 13 -5.17 18.44 19.20
N SER A 14 -3.95 18.82 18.84
CA SER A 14 -3.61 19.30 17.51
C SER A 14 -3.88 18.23 16.45
N ALA A 15 -3.47 16.98 16.69
CA ALA A 15 -3.77 15.86 15.82
C ALA A 15 -5.29 15.62 15.67
N GLY A 16 -6.02 15.60 16.80
CA GLY A 16 -7.48 15.42 16.79
C GLY A 16 -8.21 16.55 16.06
N ASN A 17 -7.82 17.80 16.29
CA ASN A 17 -8.41 18.96 15.61
C ASN A 17 -8.17 18.93 14.10
N LEU A 18 -6.98 18.52 13.66
CA LEU A 18 -6.67 18.39 12.24
C LEU A 18 -7.49 17.28 11.60
N LEU A 19 -7.57 16.11 12.24
CA LEU A 19 -8.42 15.00 11.77
C LEU A 19 -9.88 15.43 11.63
N GLN A 20 -10.40 16.16 12.61
CA GLN A 20 -11.81 16.59 12.62
C GLN A 20 -12.10 17.72 11.65
N ASN A 21 -11.32 18.80 11.70
CA ASN A 21 -11.68 20.06 11.03
C ASN A 21 -11.17 20.16 9.59
N GLU A 22 -10.07 19.44 9.27
CA GLU A 22 -9.47 19.52 7.93
C GLU A 22 -9.62 18.21 7.14
N LEU A 23 -9.76 17.05 7.83
CA LEU A 23 -9.83 15.74 7.19
C LEU A 23 -11.20 15.06 7.34
N ASP A 24 -12.16 15.71 8.01
CA ASP A 24 -13.54 15.28 8.16
C ASP A 24 -13.67 13.86 8.77
N TRP A 25 -12.81 13.55 9.76
CA TRP A 25 -12.97 12.38 10.60
C TRP A 25 -13.86 12.72 11.79
N ASP A 26 -14.72 11.79 12.20
CA ASP A 26 -15.36 11.88 13.51
C ASP A 26 -14.28 11.68 14.61
N VAL A 27 -14.25 12.57 15.63
CA VAL A 27 -13.23 12.51 16.68
C VAL A 27 -13.91 12.43 18.04
N GLN A 28 -13.64 11.34 18.76
CA GLN A 28 -14.22 11.05 20.06
C GLN A 28 -13.13 10.93 21.14
N PHE A 29 -13.43 11.38 22.36
CA PHE A 29 -12.58 11.23 23.52
C PHE A 29 -13.15 10.13 24.43
N ALA A 30 -12.36 9.08 24.71
CA ALA A 30 -12.85 7.89 25.42
C ALA A 30 -12.50 7.86 26.92
N TYR A 31 -11.40 8.48 27.34
CA TYR A 31 -10.94 8.36 28.72
C TYR A 31 -11.95 8.94 29.72
N ASN A 32 -12.44 8.06 30.63
CA ASN A 32 -13.45 8.37 31.63
C ASN A 32 -14.82 8.86 31.11
N THR A 33 -15.03 8.91 29.80
CA THR A 33 -16.28 9.31 29.16
C THR A 33 -16.97 8.15 28.46
N GLU A 34 -16.22 7.11 28.11
CA GLU A 34 -16.78 5.93 27.47
C GLU A 34 -17.72 5.14 28.41
N VAL A 35 -18.92 4.90 27.93
CA VAL A 35 -19.91 4.02 28.52
C VAL A 35 -19.92 2.72 27.73
N LEU A 36 -19.72 1.58 28.41
CA LEU A 36 -19.80 0.26 27.80
C LEU A 36 -21.25 -0.19 27.63
N GLY A 37 -21.47 -1.12 26.70
CA GLY A 37 -22.79 -1.70 26.40
C GLY A 37 -23.19 -1.44 24.94
N GLU A 38 -24.20 -2.16 24.48
CA GLU A 38 -24.71 -2.07 23.12
C GLU A 38 -25.15 -0.64 22.78
N ASP A 39 -25.83 0.04 23.71
CA ASP A 39 -26.24 1.44 23.60
C ASP A 39 -25.18 2.44 24.09
N GLY A 40 -24.01 1.94 24.49
CA GLY A 40 -22.90 2.75 24.99
C GLY A 40 -22.20 3.56 23.90
N THR A 41 -21.16 4.30 24.28
CA THR A 41 -20.49 5.28 23.42
C THR A 41 -20.05 4.68 22.08
N PHE A 42 -19.38 3.52 22.11
CA PHE A 42 -18.89 2.83 20.90
C PHE A 42 -19.63 1.51 20.61
N GLY A 43 -20.64 1.13 21.41
CA GLY A 43 -21.38 -0.10 21.24
C GLY A 43 -20.60 -1.37 21.59
N ARG A 44 -19.50 -1.27 22.35
CA ARG A 44 -18.72 -2.42 22.80
C ARG A 44 -19.06 -2.79 24.25
N SER A 45 -19.22 -4.07 24.52
CA SER A 45 -19.61 -4.59 25.84
C SER A 45 -18.41 -4.73 26.78
N SER A 46 -17.19 -4.72 26.24
CA SER A 46 -15.96 -4.91 26.99
C SER A 46 -14.80 -4.11 26.41
N TYR A 47 -13.89 -3.64 27.26
CA TYR A 47 -12.62 -3.04 26.82
C TYR A 47 -11.67 -4.02 26.11
N LYS A 48 -11.97 -5.31 26.05
CA LYS A 48 -11.27 -6.31 25.21
C LYS A 48 -11.69 -6.22 23.74
N GLU A 49 -12.86 -5.71 23.45
CA GLU A 49 -13.35 -5.57 22.10
C GLU A 49 -12.67 -4.40 21.39
N ILE A 50 -12.02 -4.72 20.27
CA ILE A 50 -11.30 -3.74 19.45
C ILE A 50 -12.04 -3.38 18.16
N VAL A 51 -12.97 -4.22 17.70
CA VAL A 51 -13.85 -3.95 16.57
C VAL A 51 -15.14 -3.31 17.12
N LEU A 52 -15.49 -2.15 16.58
CA LEU A 52 -16.70 -1.45 16.93
C LEU A 52 -17.86 -2.02 16.09
N THR A 53 -18.46 -3.11 16.59
CA THR A 53 -19.41 -3.95 15.82
C THR A 53 -20.63 -3.20 15.35
N ARG A 54 -21.13 -2.20 16.10
CA ARG A 54 -22.24 -1.35 15.69
C ARG A 54 -21.94 -0.59 14.40
N TYR A 55 -20.75 0.01 14.29
CA TYR A 55 -20.30 0.71 13.09
C TYR A 55 -20.02 -0.25 11.94
N LEU A 56 -19.42 -1.41 12.25
CA LEU A 56 -19.16 -2.45 11.25
C LEU A 56 -20.49 -2.95 10.64
N ARG A 57 -21.48 -3.32 11.44
CA ARG A 57 -22.77 -3.81 10.95
C ARG A 57 -23.44 -2.81 10.02
N ARG A 58 -23.48 -1.53 10.40
CA ARG A 58 -23.99 -0.46 9.55
C ARG A 58 -23.30 -0.44 8.20
N ALA A 59 -21.97 -0.41 8.19
CA ALA A 59 -21.19 -0.38 6.95
C ALA A 59 -21.39 -1.65 6.08
N LEU A 60 -21.58 -2.83 6.71
CA LEU A 60 -21.87 -4.05 5.95
C LEU A 60 -23.22 -3.94 5.21
N PHE A 61 -24.25 -3.38 5.82
CA PHE A 61 -25.53 -3.14 5.15
C PHE A 61 -25.42 -2.05 4.08
N ASP A 62 -24.72 -0.96 4.37
CA ASP A 62 -24.55 0.17 3.44
C ASP A 62 -23.77 -0.25 2.16
N ASN A 63 -22.89 -1.24 2.26
CA ASN A 63 -22.05 -1.72 1.15
C ASN A 63 -22.59 -2.97 0.44
N ASN A 64 -23.68 -3.61 0.95
CA ASN A 64 -24.18 -4.88 0.43
C ASN A 64 -25.71 -4.96 0.52
N ASP A 65 -26.41 -4.45 -0.48
CA ASP A 65 -27.89 -4.37 -0.55
C ASP A 65 -28.59 -5.72 -0.36
N TRP A 66 -27.90 -6.83 -0.64
CA TRP A 66 -28.44 -8.18 -0.54
C TRP A 66 -28.29 -8.84 0.83
N LEU A 67 -27.59 -8.17 1.77
CA LEU A 67 -27.21 -8.74 3.05
C LEU A 67 -28.44 -8.85 3.99
N SER A 68 -28.68 -10.05 4.55
CA SER A 68 -29.64 -10.23 5.63
C SER A 68 -28.97 -10.11 7.00
N GLU A 69 -29.75 -9.98 8.07
CA GLU A 69 -29.26 -9.96 9.46
C GLU A 69 -28.44 -11.22 9.79
N GLU A 70 -28.92 -12.41 9.40
CA GLU A 70 -28.19 -13.69 9.62
C GLU A 70 -26.83 -13.72 8.90
N HIS A 71 -26.80 -13.23 7.65
CA HIS A 71 -25.57 -13.14 6.88
C HIS A 71 -24.62 -12.08 7.47
N CYS A 72 -25.15 -10.97 7.97
CA CYS A 72 -24.37 -9.95 8.67
C CYS A 72 -23.71 -10.52 9.93
N ASP A 73 -24.47 -11.25 10.76
CA ASP A 73 -23.95 -11.91 11.96
C ASP A 73 -22.84 -12.92 11.62
N THR A 74 -23.03 -13.69 10.56
CA THR A 74 -22.04 -14.65 10.08
C THR A 74 -20.79 -13.95 9.61
N ALA A 75 -20.91 -12.85 8.85
CA ALA A 75 -19.79 -12.04 8.37
C ALA A 75 -19.00 -11.42 9.53
N VAL A 76 -19.68 -10.82 10.52
CA VAL A 76 -19.05 -10.25 11.72
C VAL A 76 -18.29 -11.32 12.50
N LYS A 77 -18.92 -12.49 12.77
CA LYS A 77 -18.26 -13.61 13.46
C LYS A 77 -17.03 -14.09 12.72
N THR A 78 -17.13 -14.27 11.39
CA THR A 78 -16.02 -14.69 10.52
C THR A 78 -14.86 -13.68 10.56
N LEU A 79 -15.18 -12.39 10.50
CA LEU A 79 -14.16 -11.35 10.51
C LEU A 79 -13.43 -11.27 11.87
N ILE A 80 -14.13 -11.36 12.98
CA ILE A 80 -13.54 -11.25 14.32
C ILE A 80 -12.78 -12.51 14.71
N ALA A 81 -13.22 -13.69 14.27
CA ALA A 81 -12.57 -14.96 14.58
C ALA A 81 -11.09 -14.95 14.15
N HIS A 82 -10.23 -15.53 14.98
CA HIS A 82 -8.81 -15.71 14.67
C HIS A 82 -8.34 -17.09 15.11
N THR A 83 -7.30 -17.59 14.44
CA THR A 83 -6.69 -18.87 14.75
C THR A 83 -5.61 -18.66 15.80
N SER A 84 -5.74 -19.29 16.97
CA SER A 84 -4.82 -19.12 18.12
C SER A 84 -3.39 -19.57 17.84
N THR A 85 -3.17 -20.40 16.82
CA THR A 85 -1.83 -20.88 16.40
C THR A 85 -1.10 -19.91 15.47
N ASN A 86 -1.78 -18.90 14.91
CA ASN A 86 -1.18 -17.93 14.03
C ASN A 86 -0.34 -16.92 14.81
N THR A 87 0.80 -16.55 14.24
CA THR A 87 1.54 -15.38 14.72
C THR A 87 0.74 -14.09 14.43
N LEU A 88 1.03 -13.02 15.16
CA LEU A 88 0.35 -11.74 14.98
C LEU A 88 0.39 -11.24 13.53
N ILE A 89 1.54 -11.38 12.86
CA ILE A 89 1.69 -10.97 11.45
C ILE A 89 0.88 -11.85 10.48
N GLN A 90 0.75 -13.14 10.76
CA GLN A 90 -0.10 -14.05 9.98
C GLN A 90 -1.57 -13.68 10.14
N THR A 91 -2.03 -13.45 11.38
CA THR A 91 -3.39 -12.96 11.65
C THR A 91 -3.65 -11.63 10.92
N ASN A 92 -2.73 -10.67 11.02
CA ASN A 92 -2.87 -9.38 10.33
C ASN A 92 -2.94 -9.54 8.81
N ARG A 93 -2.12 -10.41 8.21
CA ARG A 93 -2.17 -10.71 6.77
C ARG A 93 -3.51 -11.29 6.34
N GLU A 94 -4.05 -12.24 7.10
CA GLU A 94 -5.37 -12.84 6.82
C GLU A 94 -6.48 -11.80 6.91
N LYS A 95 -6.49 -10.99 7.99
CA LYS A 95 -7.46 -9.92 8.17
C LYS A 95 -7.37 -8.86 7.07
N TYR A 96 -6.16 -8.43 6.72
CA TYR A 96 -5.95 -7.49 5.63
C TYR A 96 -6.53 -8.01 4.30
N ARG A 97 -6.27 -9.30 3.98
CA ARG A 97 -6.82 -9.91 2.76
C ARG A 97 -8.35 -9.89 2.76
N VAL A 98 -8.97 -10.33 3.85
CA VAL A 98 -10.43 -10.40 3.98
C VAL A 98 -11.06 -9.00 3.93
N LEU A 99 -10.44 -8.00 4.56
CA LEU A 99 -10.92 -6.62 4.52
C LEU A 99 -10.83 -6.01 3.12
N ARG A 100 -9.80 -6.36 2.36
CA ARG A 100 -9.59 -5.85 0.99
C ARG A 100 -10.47 -6.56 -0.03
N GLU A 101 -10.61 -7.88 0.08
CA GLU A 101 -11.29 -8.72 -0.93
C GLU A 101 -12.77 -8.92 -0.62
N GLY A 102 -13.15 -8.80 0.63
CA GLY A 102 -14.46 -9.12 1.18
C GLY A 102 -14.46 -10.36 2.05
N ILE A 103 -15.41 -10.44 2.97
CA ILE A 103 -15.60 -11.56 3.89
C ILE A 103 -16.34 -12.67 3.16
N PRO A 104 -15.75 -13.88 2.98
CA PRO A 104 -16.43 -14.97 2.33
C PRO A 104 -17.52 -15.55 3.26
N ILE A 105 -18.74 -15.65 2.75
CA ILE A 105 -19.83 -16.33 3.43
C ILE A 105 -20.59 -17.22 2.45
N LYS A 106 -21.21 -18.28 2.97
CA LYS A 106 -22.09 -19.16 2.19
C LYS A 106 -23.53 -18.67 2.26
N VAL A 107 -24.15 -18.51 1.11
CA VAL A 107 -25.54 -18.08 0.97
C VAL A 107 -26.35 -19.18 0.28
N LYS A 108 -27.47 -19.56 0.86
CA LYS A 108 -28.38 -20.53 0.24
C LYS A 108 -29.22 -19.88 -0.85
N LYS A 109 -29.22 -20.48 -2.02
CA LYS A 109 -30.10 -20.09 -3.14
C LYS A 109 -31.52 -20.63 -2.95
N PRO A 110 -32.52 -20.06 -3.63
CA PRO A 110 -33.90 -20.55 -3.58
C PRO A 110 -34.05 -22.03 -4.00
N ASN A 111 -33.14 -22.55 -4.81
CA ASN A 111 -33.10 -23.94 -5.24
C ASN A 111 -32.44 -24.91 -4.24
N GLY A 112 -31.96 -24.39 -3.08
CA GLY A 112 -31.28 -25.17 -2.03
C GLY A 112 -29.76 -25.28 -2.19
N ASP A 113 -29.16 -24.86 -3.30
CA ASP A 113 -27.72 -24.84 -3.51
C ASP A 113 -27.06 -23.75 -2.65
N GLU A 114 -25.79 -23.95 -2.29
CA GLU A 114 -24.97 -22.94 -1.64
C GLU A 114 -24.11 -22.17 -2.67
N GLU A 115 -23.98 -20.88 -2.46
CA GLU A 115 -23.11 -19.98 -3.23
C GLU A 115 -22.19 -19.24 -2.28
N ASP A 116 -20.90 -19.19 -2.62
CA ASP A 116 -19.95 -18.33 -1.91
C ASP A 116 -20.11 -16.87 -2.36
N ARG A 117 -20.40 -15.97 -1.43
CA ARG A 117 -20.47 -14.53 -1.67
C ARG A 117 -19.49 -13.78 -0.79
N LEU A 118 -18.98 -12.67 -1.32
CA LEU A 118 -18.08 -11.78 -0.60
C LEU A 118 -18.86 -10.59 -0.05
N VAL A 119 -18.81 -10.41 1.28
CA VAL A 119 -19.39 -9.25 1.96
C VAL A 119 -18.35 -8.15 2.03
N ARG A 120 -18.61 -7.02 1.39
CA ARG A 120 -17.71 -5.86 1.34
C ARG A 120 -17.78 -5.09 2.65
N VAL A 121 -16.60 -4.84 3.25
CA VAL A 121 -16.45 -4.03 4.46
C VAL A 121 -16.27 -2.56 4.12
N PHE A 122 -15.50 -2.27 3.07
CA PHE A 122 -15.14 -0.92 2.64
C PHE A 122 -15.64 -0.59 1.24
N ASN A 123 -15.93 0.68 1.03
CA ASN A 123 -16.16 1.25 -0.28
C ASN A 123 -14.86 1.90 -0.78
N PHE A 124 -14.14 1.20 -1.67
CA PHE A 124 -12.89 1.71 -2.26
C PHE A 124 -13.14 2.64 -3.44
N SER A 125 -14.28 2.51 -4.12
CA SER A 125 -14.62 3.36 -5.28
C SER A 125 -15.10 4.75 -4.87
N ASP A 126 -15.67 4.87 -3.67
CA ASP A 126 -16.14 6.13 -3.09
C ASP A 126 -15.77 6.16 -1.60
N PRO A 127 -14.52 6.52 -1.26
CA PRO A 127 -14.03 6.55 0.12
C PRO A 127 -14.86 7.38 1.09
N GLU A 128 -15.57 8.40 0.62
CA GLU A 128 -16.43 9.25 1.46
C GLU A 128 -17.63 8.49 2.05
N LYS A 129 -18.01 7.37 1.45
CA LYS A 129 -19.09 6.51 1.98
C LYS A 129 -18.65 5.67 3.18
N ASN A 130 -17.37 5.64 3.50
CA ASN A 130 -16.91 4.97 4.71
C ASN A 130 -16.98 5.93 5.91
N HIS A 131 -17.26 5.37 7.08
CA HIS A 131 -17.24 6.12 8.33
C HIS A 131 -15.82 6.10 8.93
N PHE A 132 -15.21 7.27 9.04
CA PHE A 132 -13.89 7.47 9.63
C PHE A 132 -14.04 8.03 11.04
N LEU A 133 -13.48 7.32 12.03
CA LEU A 133 -13.56 7.68 13.45
C LEU A 133 -12.17 7.61 14.09
N ALA A 134 -11.74 8.67 14.73
CA ALA A 134 -10.55 8.69 15.58
C ALA A 134 -10.94 8.72 17.06
N VAL A 135 -10.53 7.72 17.82
CA VAL A 135 -10.81 7.64 19.26
C VAL A 135 -9.54 7.98 20.03
N LYS A 136 -9.60 9.08 20.79
CA LYS A 136 -8.52 9.54 21.67
C LYS A 136 -8.63 8.87 23.04
N GLU A 137 -7.47 8.52 23.62
CA GLU A 137 -7.37 7.99 24.99
C GLU A 137 -8.22 6.72 25.22
N MET A 138 -8.25 5.82 24.21
CA MET A 138 -9.07 4.59 24.27
C MET A 138 -8.49 3.58 25.25
N LYS A 139 -9.31 3.09 26.18
CA LYS A 139 -8.95 2.00 27.09
C LYS A 139 -9.06 0.65 26.37
N ILE A 140 -8.00 -0.16 26.45
CA ILE A 140 -7.95 -1.51 25.90
C ILE A 140 -7.41 -2.45 26.96
N HIS A 141 -8.10 -3.57 27.17
CA HIS A 141 -7.72 -4.61 28.12
C HIS A 141 -7.22 -5.85 27.37
N GLY A 142 -5.99 -6.24 27.67
CA GLY A 142 -5.48 -7.57 27.39
C GLY A 142 -5.92 -8.57 28.49
N ASP A 143 -5.31 -9.74 28.49
CA ASP A 143 -5.64 -10.75 29.51
C ASP A 143 -5.17 -10.35 30.90
N LEU A 144 -3.98 -9.76 31.01
CA LEU A 144 -3.40 -9.37 32.30
C LEU A 144 -3.25 -7.86 32.44
N TYR A 145 -3.16 -7.14 31.35
CA TYR A 145 -2.78 -5.72 31.34
C TYR A 145 -3.91 -4.84 30.81
N ARG A 146 -3.91 -3.60 31.28
CA ARG A 146 -4.81 -2.54 30.84
C ARG A 146 -3.98 -1.43 30.26
N ARG A 147 -4.31 -0.98 29.05
CA ARG A 147 -3.60 0.10 28.36
C ARG A 147 -4.55 1.19 27.95
N ARG A 148 -3.99 2.36 27.74
CA ARG A 148 -4.64 3.54 27.20
C ARG A 148 -3.79 4.03 26.03
N THR A 149 -4.36 4.01 24.84
CA THR A 149 -3.73 4.43 23.61
C THR A 149 -3.90 5.93 23.41
N ASP A 150 -3.00 6.58 22.67
CA ASP A 150 -3.18 8.01 22.36
C ASP A 150 -4.31 8.21 21.35
N ILE A 151 -4.20 7.65 20.13
CA ILE A 151 -5.28 7.70 19.13
C ILE A 151 -5.36 6.35 18.40
N VAL A 152 -6.56 5.83 18.27
CA VAL A 152 -6.89 4.70 17.39
C VAL A 152 -7.85 5.18 16.31
N GLY A 153 -7.47 5.01 15.05
CA GLY A 153 -8.30 5.36 13.90
C GLY A 153 -9.04 4.15 13.36
N PHE A 154 -10.34 4.30 13.22
CA PHE A 154 -11.26 3.28 12.72
C PHE A 154 -11.82 3.69 11.37
N VAL A 155 -11.96 2.70 10.48
CA VAL A 155 -12.79 2.85 9.29
C VAL A 155 -13.87 1.77 9.36
N ASN A 156 -15.12 2.19 9.28
CA ASN A 156 -16.28 1.30 9.41
C ASN A 156 -16.21 0.40 10.66
N GLY A 157 -15.69 0.93 11.76
CA GLY A 157 -15.55 0.22 13.03
C GLY A 157 -14.34 -0.73 13.12
N ILE A 158 -13.48 -0.80 12.10
CA ILE A 158 -12.25 -1.61 12.07
C ILE A 158 -11.04 -0.74 12.46
N PRO A 159 -10.24 -1.12 13.48
CA PRO A 159 -9.07 -0.34 13.93
C PRO A 159 -7.90 -0.49 12.94
N LEU A 160 -7.80 0.42 11.99
CA LEU A 160 -6.77 0.40 10.93
C LEU A 160 -5.55 1.24 11.27
N LEU A 161 -5.72 2.34 11.99
CA LEU A 161 -4.67 3.30 12.29
C LEU A 161 -4.37 3.31 13.79
N PHE A 162 -3.10 3.28 14.12
CA PHE A 162 -2.62 3.49 15.48
C PHE A 162 -1.63 4.66 15.47
N ILE A 163 -1.84 5.65 16.34
CA ILE A 163 -0.97 6.81 16.49
C ILE A 163 -0.52 6.90 17.96
N GLU A 164 0.78 6.88 18.17
CA GLU A 164 1.41 7.10 19.47
C GLU A 164 2.17 8.43 19.46
N LEU A 165 1.90 9.26 20.42
CA LEU A 165 2.38 10.63 20.49
C LEU A 165 3.31 10.83 21.69
N LYS A 166 4.28 11.71 21.53
CA LYS A 166 5.21 12.14 22.57
C LYS A 166 5.21 13.66 22.69
N LYS A 167 5.75 14.15 23.80
CA LYS A 167 6.04 15.57 23.95
C LYS A 167 7.08 16.01 22.93
N GLN A 168 7.00 17.26 22.51
CA GLN A 168 7.87 17.85 21.50
C GLN A 168 9.37 17.70 21.79
N ASN A 169 9.75 17.68 23.07
CA ASN A 169 11.14 17.54 23.53
C ASN A 169 11.57 16.08 23.79
N VAL A 170 10.73 15.10 23.46
CA VAL A 170 11.01 13.68 23.62
C VAL A 170 11.27 13.05 22.25
N ASP A 171 12.33 12.25 22.16
CA ASP A 171 12.65 11.50 20.94
C ASP A 171 11.49 10.59 20.54
N VAL A 172 11.10 10.65 19.27
CA VAL A 172 10.03 9.83 18.68
C VAL A 172 10.32 8.34 18.81
N GLN A 173 11.60 7.94 18.85
CA GLN A 173 11.98 6.54 19.05
C GLN A 173 11.45 5.98 20.38
N ASN A 174 11.20 6.82 21.38
CA ASN A 174 10.59 6.38 22.64
C ASN A 174 9.14 5.91 22.47
N ALA A 175 8.38 6.44 21.51
CA ALA A 175 7.06 5.93 21.16
C ALA A 175 7.14 4.50 20.66
N TYR A 176 8.18 4.16 19.90
CA TYR A 176 8.43 2.80 19.42
C TYR A 176 8.91 1.88 20.55
N THR A 177 9.97 2.27 21.28
CA THR A 177 10.67 1.38 22.22
C THR A 177 9.91 1.14 23.52
N HIS A 178 9.19 2.14 24.02
CA HIS A 178 8.49 2.05 25.30
C HIS A 178 7.00 1.75 25.15
N ASN A 179 6.32 2.35 24.17
CA ASN A 179 4.87 2.22 24.06
C ASN A 179 4.46 1.14 23.06
N TYR A 180 4.85 1.27 21.79
CA TYR A 180 4.43 0.31 20.77
C TYR A 180 4.87 -1.12 21.08
N LYS A 181 6.12 -1.32 21.52
CA LYS A 181 6.59 -2.65 21.95
C LYS A 181 5.82 -3.20 23.16
N ASP A 182 5.57 -2.35 24.15
CA ASP A 182 4.75 -2.75 25.32
C ASP A 182 3.33 -3.16 24.89
N TYR A 183 2.74 -2.44 23.94
CA TYR A 183 1.39 -2.80 23.44
C TYR A 183 1.38 -4.10 22.64
N LEU A 184 2.44 -4.41 21.91
CA LEU A 184 2.57 -5.70 21.23
C LEU A 184 2.58 -6.88 22.23
N ASP A 185 3.19 -6.67 23.40
CA ASP A 185 3.28 -7.70 24.45
C ASP A 185 1.99 -7.77 25.30
N THR A 186 1.33 -6.64 25.53
CA THR A 186 0.24 -6.54 26.52
C THR A 186 -1.16 -6.53 25.93
N ILE A 187 -1.34 -5.97 24.74
CA ILE A 187 -2.62 -5.86 24.02
C ILE A 187 -2.48 -6.17 22.52
N PRO A 188 -1.83 -7.30 22.13
CA PRO A 188 -1.51 -7.61 20.74
C PRO A 188 -2.73 -7.67 19.81
N HIS A 189 -3.90 -7.99 20.34
CA HIS A 189 -5.15 -8.09 19.58
C HIS A 189 -5.56 -6.75 18.94
N LEU A 190 -5.12 -5.59 19.48
CA LEU A 190 -5.31 -4.28 18.85
C LEU A 190 -4.76 -4.24 17.42
N PHE A 191 -3.69 -5.00 17.16
CA PHE A 191 -2.97 -4.97 15.89
C PHE A 191 -3.42 -6.05 14.90
N HIS A 192 -4.45 -6.85 15.20
CA HIS A 192 -4.98 -7.87 14.28
C HIS A 192 -5.40 -7.26 12.93
N PHE A 193 -5.98 -6.06 12.95
CA PHE A 193 -6.49 -5.36 11.78
C PHE A 193 -5.63 -4.17 11.36
N ASN A 194 -4.62 -3.82 12.15
CA ASN A 194 -3.83 -2.61 11.93
C ASN A 194 -3.26 -2.53 10.52
N ALA A 195 -3.46 -1.41 9.85
CA ALA A 195 -2.87 -1.08 8.56
C ALA A 195 -1.58 -0.27 8.72
N PHE A 196 -1.63 0.82 9.51
CA PHE A 196 -0.58 1.81 9.65
C PHE A 196 -0.29 2.12 11.12
N LEU A 197 0.97 2.40 11.41
CA LEU A 197 1.48 2.82 12.71
C LEU A 197 2.16 4.17 12.56
N MET A 198 1.64 5.19 13.20
CA MET A 198 2.24 6.54 13.23
C MET A 198 2.85 6.82 14.60
N LEU A 199 4.05 7.35 14.60
CA LEU A 199 4.79 7.77 15.79
C LEU A 199 5.16 9.24 15.61
N SER A 200 4.85 10.10 16.57
CA SER A 200 5.19 11.53 16.45
C SER A 200 5.38 12.22 17.80
N ASN A 201 6.15 13.30 17.78
CA ASN A 201 6.21 14.28 18.86
C ASN A 201 5.70 15.67 18.41
N GLY A 202 5.02 15.72 17.25
CA GLY A 202 4.53 16.96 16.64
C GLY A 202 5.50 17.58 15.65
N VAL A 203 6.81 17.49 15.89
CA VAL A 203 7.88 18.03 15.05
C VAL A 203 8.45 16.96 14.12
N GLU A 204 8.75 15.80 14.67
CA GLU A 204 9.16 14.62 13.91
C GLU A 204 8.01 13.62 13.88
N SER A 205 7.80 13.03 12.71
CA SER A 205 6.73 12.07 12.49
C SER A 205 7.20 10.94 11.59
N ARG A 206 6.88 9.71 11.98
CA ARG A 206 7.26 8.50 11.26
C ARG A 206 6.08 7.56 11.11
N ILE A 207 6.00 6.90 9.96
CA ILE A 207 5.00 5.89 9.67
C ILE A 207 5.66 4.57 9.36
N GLY A 208 5.08 3.49 9.86
CA GLY A 208 5.53 2.13 9.64
C GLY A 208 4.39 1.13 9.65
N THR A 209 4.75 -0.14 9.68
CA THR A 209 3.82 -1.27 9.67
C THR A 209 4.12 -2.24 10.80
N LEU A 210 3.13 -3.07 11.11
CA LEU A 210 3.26 -4.11 12.12
C LEU A 210 4.49 -5.00 11.88
N GLY A 211 5.33 -5.14 12.88
CA GLY A 211 6.54 -5.95 12.85
C GLY A 211 7.78 -5.28 12.29
N SER A 212 7.67 -4.05 11.74
CA SER A 212 8.83 -3.30 11.27
C SER A 212 9.74 -2.88 12.41
N LYS A 213 11.06 -2.90 12.18
CA LYS A 213 12.03 -2.25 13.07
C LYS A 213 11.90 -0.74 12.91
N TYR A 214 12.36 0.04 13.91
CA TYR A 214 12.27 1.50 13.89
C TYR A 214 12.92 2.14 12.66
N ASP A 215 14.05 1.61 12.20
CA ASP A 215 14.77 2.10 11.01
C ASP A 215 13.94 2.01 9.71
N PHE A 216 12.86 1.22 9.71
CA PHE A 216 11.93 1.10 8.59
C PHE A 216 10.65 1.93 8.78
N PHE A 217 10.59 2.75 9.83
CA PHE A 217 9.57 3.79 9.94
C PHE A 217 10.04 5.00 9.15
N ASN A 218 9.30 5.36 8.12
CA ASN A 218 9.67 6.39 7.17
C ASN A 218 8.94 7.70 7.48
N GLU A 219 9.49 8.81 7.04
CA GLU A 219 8.85 10.12 7.06
C GLU A 219 7.86 10.24 5.89
N TRP A 220 6.82 11.03 6.07
CA TRP A 220 5.88 11.40 5.01
C TRP A 220 5.94 12.90 4.82
N LYS A 221 6.74 13.35 3.87
CA LYS A 221 7.16 14.76 3.78
C LYS A 221 6.36 15.61 2.82
N ARG A 222 5.68 15.00 1.84
CA ARG A 222 5.08 15.73 0.72
C ARG A 222 3.65 15.26 0.48
N LEU A 223 2.79 16.20 0.12
CA LEU A 223 1.43 15.92 -0.35
C LEU A 223 1.41 15.73 -1.86
N GLN A 224 2.27 16.49 -2.56
CA GLN A 224 2.51 16.40 -4.00
C GLN A 224 4.01 16.28 -4.26
N GLU A 225 4.38 15.72 -5.41
CA GLU A 225 5.79 15.46 -5.71
C GLU A 225 6.68 16.72 -5.74
N LYS A 226 6.10 17.86 -6.13
CA LYS A 226 6.80 19.15 -6.23
C LYS A 226 6.91 19.92 -4.92
N ASP A 227 6.27 19.47 -3.86
CA ASP A 227 6.31 20.14 -2.56
C ASP A 227 7.73 20.16 -1.98
N PRO A 228 8.09 21.21 -1.21
CA PRO A 228 9.42 21.32 -0.60
C PRO A 228 9.71 20.25 0.45
N GLY A 229 8.67 19.65 1.02
CA GLY A 229 8.77 18.63 2.06
C GLY A 229 8.77 19.22 3.48
N SER A 230 8.00 18.60 4.37
CA SER A 230 7.92 18.90 5.79
C SER A 230 7.74 17.61 6.60
N VAL A 231 8.46 17.44 7.68
CA VAL A 231 8.41 16.25 8.55
C VAL A 231 7.35 16.35 9.66
N GLU A 232 6.59 17.43 9.68
CA GLU A 232 5.59 17.71 10.71
C GLU A 232 4.44 16.70 10.69
N LEU A 233 3.84 16.47 11.85
CA LEU A 233 2.67 15.61 12.01
C LEU A 233 1.51 16.04 11.10
N ALA A 234 1.32 17.34 10.90
CA ALA A 234 0.27 17.87 10.03
C ALA A 234 0.42 17.40 8.57
N THR A 235 1.62 17.44 8.02
CA THR A 235 1.91 16.95 6.66
C THR A 235 1.64 15.45 6.54
N MET A 236 2.08 14.67 7.53
CA MET A 236 1.82 13.22 7.56
C MET A 236 0.34 12.90 7.64
N LEU A 237 -0.42 13.56 8.52
CA LEU A 237 -1.86 13.35 8.65
C LEU A 237 -2.60 13.74 7.37
N LYS A 238 -2.29 14.90 6.77
CA LYS A 238 -2.91 15.35 5.51
C LYS A 238 -2.61 14.40 4.35
N GLY A 239 -1.38 13.88 4.29
CA GLY A 239 -0.96 12.96 3.23
C GLY A 239 -1.56 11.56 3.34
N ILE A 240 -1.78 11.08 4.56
CA ILE A 240 -2.19 9.69 4.80
C ILE A 240 -3.65 9.59 5.23
N CYS A 241 -4.10 10.48 6.15
CA CYS A 241 -5.46 10.41 6.71
C CYS A 241 -6.50 11.18 5.88
N ASN A 242 -6.13 11.81 4.75
CA ASN A 242 -7.11 12.15 3.72
C ASN A 242 -7.84 10.86 3.32
N LYS A 243 -9.16 10.86 3.29
CA LYS A 243 -9.98 9.64 3.11
C LYS A 243 -9.64 8.89 1.82
N GLN A 244 -9.43 9.62 0.70
CA GLN A 244 -9.04 9.04 -0.59
C GLN A 244 -7.68 8.35 -0.48
N ASN A 245 -6.68 9.07 0.03
CA ASN A 245 -5.34 8.53 0.20
C ASN A 245 -5.30 7.36 1.19
N PHE A 246 -6.06 7.44 2.29
CA PHE A 246 -6.11 6.38 3.29
C PHE A 246 -6.61 5.07 2.70
N MET A 247 -7.72 5.13 1.97
CA MET A 247 -8.31 3.94 1.33
C MET A 247 -7.46 3.44 0.18
N ASP A 248 -6.85 4.32 -0.61
CA ASP A 248 -5.92 3.96 -1.68
C ASP A 248 -4.64 3.29 -1.12
N LEU A 249 -4.05 3.87 -0.07
CA LEU A 249 -2.91 3.27 0.65
C LEU A 249 -3.26 1.89 1.18
N PHE A 250 -4.43 1.74 1.81
CA PHE A 250 -4.89 0.45 2.32
C PHE A 250 -5.08 -0.57 1.21
N GLU A 251 -5.78 -0.22 0.13
CA GLU A 251 -6.11 -1.15 -0.94
C GLU A 251 -4.90 -1.55 -1.78
N ASN A 252 -4.03 -0.58 -2.13
CA ASN A 252 -3.06 -0.72 -3.22
C ASN A 252 -1.60 -0.64 -2.79
N PHE A 253 -1.28 -0.14 -1.59
CA PHE A 253 0.09 0.18 -1.19
C PHE A 253 0.58 -0.55 0.07
N ILE A 254 -0.04 -1.68 0.40
CA ILE A 254 0.41 -2.62 1.43
C ILE A 254 0.74 -3.97 0.76
N LEU A 255 1.92 -4.49 1.06
CA LEU A 255 2.41 -5.80 0.63
C LEU A 255 2.81 -6.65 1.84
N PHE A 256 2.77 -7.95 1.65
CA PHE A 256 3.33 -8.92 2.58
C PHE A 256 4.40 -9.71 1.84
N ASP A 257 5.65 -9.37 2.10
CA ASP A 257 6.83 -9.97 1.47
C ASP A 257 7.31 -11.17 2.28
N ALA A 258 7.40 -12.32 1.64
CA ALA A 258 7.85 -13.58 2.23
C ALA A 258 9.29 -13.99 1.81
N SER A 259 10.04 -13.12 1.12
CA SER A 259 11.38 -13.44 0.56
C SER A 259 12.41 -13.82 1.63
N GLY A 260 12.34 -13.25 2.82
CA GLY A 260 13.29 -13.46 3.91
C GLY A 260 13.01 -14.66 4.83
N GLY A 261 12.13 -15.60 4.45
CA GLY A 261 11.72 -16.73 5.28
C GLY A 261 10.77 -16.34 6.43
N LYS A 262 10.61 -15.05 6.71
CA LYS A 262 9.60 -14.48 7.61
C LYS A 262 8.80 -13.45 6.84
N THR A 263 7.48 -13.46 7.02
CA THR A 263 6.62 -12.46 6.37
C THR A 263 6.88 -11.08 6.97
N ALA A 264 7.25 -10.14 6.11
CA ALA A 264 7.33 -8.71 6.44
C ALA A 264 6.15 -7.98 5.82
N LYS A 265 5.50 -7.10 6.59
CA LYS A 265 4.50 -6.18 6.08
C LYS A 265 5.19 -4.91 5.63
N ILE A 266 4.95 -4.51 4.40
CA ILE A 266 5.56 -3.35 3.75
C ILE A 266 4.45 -2.41 3.30
N MET A 267 4.63 -1.11 3.52
CA MET A 267 3.82 -0.08 2.89
C MET A 267 4.68 0.78 1.96
N ALA A 268 4.06 1.40 0.98
CA ALA A 268 4.75 2.34 0.12
C ALA A 268 5.32 3.53 0.93
N ARG A 269 6.51 3.96 0.57
CA ARG A 269 7.08 5.22 1.04
C ARG A 269 6.40 6.39 0.32
N ASN A 270 6.52 7.59 0.87
CA ASN A 270 5.90 8.80 0.30
C ASN A 270 6.18 8.98 -1.19
N HIS A 271 7.46 8.90 -1.61
CA HIS A 271 7.84 9.03 -3.02
C HIS A 271 7.29 7.91 -3.91
N GLN A 272 7.15 6.67 -3.37
CA GLN A 272 6.56 5.56 -4.12
C GLN A 272 5.06 5.75 -4.31
N PHE A 273 4.35 6.21 -3.26
CA PHE A 273 2.92 6.50 -3.34
C PHE A 273 2.62 7.57 -4.38
N LEU A 274 3.33 8.70 -4.31
CA LEU A 274 3.15 9.79 -5.25
C LEU A 274 3.49 9.36 -6.69
N GLY A 275 4.68 8.79 -6.90
CA GLY A 275 5.12 8.42 -8.25
C GLY A 275 4.28 7.31 -8.89
N VAL A 276 3.83 6.31 -8.11
CA VAL A 276 2.95 5.26 -8.65
C VAL A 276 1.59 5.83 -9.02
N ASN A 277 1.05 6.80 -8.26
CA ASN A 277 -0.20 7.46 -8.61
C ASN A 277 -0.08 8.26 -9.90
N GLU A 278 0.98 9.03 -10.09
CA GLU A 278 1.26 9.73 -11.36
C GLU A 278 1.39 8.73 -12.54
N ALA A 279 2.03 7.59 -12.32
CA ALA A 279 2.14 6.54 -13.35
C ALA A 279 0.78 5.90 -13.68
N VAL A 280 -0.10 5.71 -12.69
CA VAL A 280 -1.47 5.22 -12.91
C VAL A 280 -2.31 6.24 -13.67
N ASP A 281 -2.19 7.53 -13.36
CA ASP A 281 -2.88 8.61 -14.08
C ASP A 281 -2.38 8.71 -15.52
N SER A 282 -1.08 8.51 -15.75
CA SER A 282 -0.51 8.41 -17.10
C SER A 282 -1.07 7.19 -17.86
N PHE A 283 -1.25 6.05 -17.18
CA PHE A 283 -1.88 4.85 -17.78
C PHE A 283 -3.36 5.08 -18.10
N GLU A 284 -4.09 5.78 -17.27
CA GLU A 284 -5.49 6.16 -17.55
C GLU A 284 -5.61 6.96 -18.86
N ASN A 285 -4.60 7.82 -19.14
CA ASN A 285 -4.50 8.63 -20.34
C ASN A 285 -3.64 8.00 -21.45
N ARG A 286 -3.40 6.68 -21.45
CA ARG A 286 -2.46 5.98 -22.35
C ARG A 286 -2.75 6.16 -23.83
N GLU A 287 -4.00 6.30 -24.22
CA GLU A 287 -4.39 6.54 -25.61
C GLU A 287 -3.91 7.91 -26.10
N LEU A 288 -4.05 8.96 -25.27
CA LEU A 288 -3.58 10.32 -25.56
C LEU A 288 -2.06 10.40 -25.61
N ASN A 289 -1.39 9.57 -24.83
CA ASN A 289 0.06 9.53 -24.70
C ASN A 289 0.72 8.53 -25.68
N ASN A 290 -0.06 7.93 -26.62
CA ASN A 290 0.42 6.89 -27.53
C ASN A 290 1.13 5.73 -26.81
N GLY A 291 0.61 5.31 -25.67
CA GLY A 291 1.17 4.26 -24.82
C GLY A 291 2.44 4.66 -24.05
N LYS A 292 2.90 5.90 -24.12
CA LYS A 292 4.09 6.37 -23.38
C LYS A 292 3.67 6.85 -22.00
N LEU A 293 3.96 6.04 -20.97
CA LEU A 293 3.55 6.34 -19.59
C LEU A 293 4.56 7.21 -18.84
N GLY A 294 5.77 7.36 -19.38
CA GLY A 294 6.82 8.19 -18.82
C GLY A 294 8.00 7.41 -18.23
N VAL A 295 8.91 8.16 -17.63
CA VAL A 295 10.11 7.66 -16.96
C VAL A 295 10.00 7.88 -15.46
N PHE A 296 10.12 6.80 -14.71
CA PHE A 296 10.13 6.76 -13.25
C PHE A 296 11.60 6.77 -12.78
N TRP A 297 12.13 7.99 -12.59
CA TRP A 297 13.52 8.16 -12.15
C TRP A 297 13.60 8.20 -10.64
N HIS A 298 13.91 7.08 -10.06
CA HIS A 298 14.16 6.92 -8.63
C HIS A 298 15.55 6.34 -8.40
N THR A 299 16.35 7.00 -7.56
CA THR A 299 17.74 6.59 -7.30
C THR A 299 17.85 5.13 -6.83
N GLN A 300 19.03 4.56 -6.94
CA GLN A 300 19.29 3.20 -6.47
C GLN A 300 18.98 3.07 -4.97
N GLY A 301 18.38 1.95 -4.55
CA GLY A 301 17.96 1.74 -3.16
C GLY A 301 16.63 2.37 -2.77
N SER A 302 15.95 3.12 -3.65
CA SER A 302 14.64 3.73 -3.39
C SER A 302 13.46 2.74 -3.35
N GLY A 303 13.68 1.46 -3.72
CA GLY A 303 12.64 0.44 -3.76
C GLY A 303 11.86 0.34 -5.07
N LYS A 304 12.49 0.61 -6.22
CA LYS A 304 11.87 0.56 -7.55
C LYS A 304 11.11 -0.74 -7.83
N SER A 305 11.65 -1.90 -7.43
CA SER A 305 10.98 -3.19 -7.64
C SER A 305 9.63 -3.26 -6.91
N TYR A 306 9.53 -2.71 -5.68
CA TYR A 306 8.24 -2.60 -5.00
C TYR A 306 7.31 -1.58 -5.68
N SER A 307 7.85 -0.49 -6.23
CA SER A 307 7.05 0.46 -7.01
C SER A 307 6.43 -0.19 -8.24
N MET A 308 7.16 -1.09 -8.93
CA MET A 308 6.62 -1.90 -10.04
C MET A 308 5.50 -2.84 -9.56
N VAL A 309 5.67 -3.48 -8.39
CA VAL A 309 4.64 -4.34 -7.78
C VAL A 309 3.39 -3.53 -7.44
N PHE A 310 3.52 -2.37 -6.78
CA PHE A 310 2.40 -1.49 -6.47
C PHE A 310 1.66 -1.04 -7.73
N LEU A 311 2.41 -0.59 -8.74
CA LEU A 311 1.85 -0.14 -10.02
C LEU A 311 1.05 -1.25 -10.70
N ALA A 312 1.63 -2.44 -10.85
CA ALA A 312 0.98 -3.58 -11.48
C ALA A 312 -0.29 -4.00 -10.73
N GLN A 313 -0.24 -4.07 -9.40
CA GLN A 313 -1.40 -4.42 -8.60
C GLN A 313 -2.50 -3.36 -8.66
N LYS A 314 -2.15 -2.07 -8.60
CA LYS A 314 -3.12 -0.99 -8.67
C LYS A 314 -3.81 -0.92 -10.02
N ILE A 315 -3.07 -1.04 -11.12
CA ILE A 315 -3.65 -1.10 -12.46
C ILE A 315 -4.64 -2.27 -12.58
N ARG A 316 -4.26 -3.48 -12.14
CA ARG A 316 -5.15 -4.65 -12.17
C ARG A 316 -6.44 -4.51 -11.36
N ARG A 317 -6.44 -3.67 -10.32
CA ARG A 317 -7.63 -3.41 -9.48
C ARG A 317 -8.48 -2.27 -10.03
N LYS A 318 -7.84 -1.18 -10.46
CA LYS A 318 -8.52 0.04 -10.89
C LYS A 318 -9.16 -0.11 -12.27
N PHE A 319 -8.50 -0.82 -13.20
CA PHE A 319 -8.95 -0.92 -14.59
C PHE A 319 -9.54 -2.30 -14.89
N LYS A 320 -10.58 -2.30 -15.72
CA LYS A 320 -11.20 -3.54 -16.20
C LYS A 320 -10.29 -4.24 -17.22
N GLY A 321 -10.41 -5.56 -17.30
CA GLY A 321 -9.65 -6.39 -18.21
C GLY A 321 -8.61 -7.24 -17.48
N SER A 322 -7.79 -7.96 -18.26
CA SER A 322 -6.74 -8.84 -17.77
C SER A 322 -5.41 -8.45 -18.43
N PRO A 323 -4.77 -7.35 -18.03
CA PRO A 323 -3.55 -6.90 -18.67
C PRO A 323 -2.40 -7.89 -18.46
N THR A 324 -1.56 -8.03 -19.48
CA THR A 324 -0.26 -8.71 -19.41
C THR A 324 0.83 -7.69 -19.06
N PHE A 325 1.53 -7.88 -17.94
CA PHE A 325 2.70 -7.08 -17.61
C PHE A 325 3.97 -7.74 -18.11
N VAL A 326 4.71 -7.04 -18.96
CA VAL A 326 6.02 -7.46 -19.45
C VAL A 326 7.09 -6.72 -18.68
N VAL A 327 7.75 -7.41 -17.75
CA VAL A 327 8.85 -6.86 -16.96
C VAL A 327 10.15 -7.10 -17.70
N LEU A 328 10.79 -6.01 -18.10
CA LEU A 328 11.94 -6.00 -19.00
C LEU A 328 13.19 -5.56 -18.24
N THR A 329 14.27 -6.35 -18.36
CA THR A 329 15.57 -6.05 -17.75
C THR A 329 16.70 -6.23 -18.75
N ASP A 330 17.91 -5.75 -18.38
CA ASP A 330 19.12 -5.94 -19.20
C ASP A 330 19.94 -7.17 -18.83
N ARG A 331 19.74 -7.74 -17.61
CA ARG A 331 20.55 -8.83 -17.05
C ARG A 331 19.72 -9.90 -16.37
N ASP A 332 20.20 -11.13 -16.42
CA ASP A 332 19.55 -12.30 -15.81
C ASP A 332 19.39 -12.18 -14.29
N GLU A 333 20.42 -11.64 -13.60
CA GLU A 333 20.37 -11.48 -12.15
C GLU A 333 19.25 -10.51 -11.72
N LEU A 334 19.10 -9.38 -12.43
CA LEU A 334 18.03 -8.41 -12.18
C LEU A 334 16.66 -8.99 -12.51
N ASN A 335 16.56 -9.71 -13.65
CA ASN A 335 15.34 -10.38 -14.05
C ASN A 335 14.87 -11.37 -12.98
N LYS A 336 15.79 -12.17 -12.47
CA LYS A 336 15.52 -13.09 -11.36
C LYS A 336 15.12 -12.34 -10.09
N GLN A 337 15.88 -11.33 -9.68
CA GLN A 337 15.60 -10.55 -8.46
C GLN A 337 14.20 -9.92 -8.50
N ILE A 338 13.82 -9.34 -9.63
CA ILE A 338 12.50 -8.70 -9.76
C ILE A 338 11.41 -9.77 -9.77
N SER A 339 11.56 -10.86 -10.53
CA SER A 339 10.57 -11.94 -10.57
C SER A 339 10.37 -12.60 -9.20
N ASP A 340 11.45 -12.81 -8.43
CA ASP A 340 11.40 -13.31 -7.06
C ASP A 340 10.66 -12.32 -6.12
N THR A 341 10.83 -11.01 -6.32
CA THR A 341 10.10 -9.98 -5.56
C THR A 341 8.59 -10.05 -5.84
N PHE A 342 8.19 -10.19 -7.10
CA PHE A 342 6.77 -10.35 -7.47
C PHE A 342 6.18 -11.64 -6.90
N GLU A 343 6.93 -12.75 -6.91
CA GLU A 343 6.51 -14.01 -6.28
C GLU A 343 6.34 -13.85 -4.77
N ALA A 344 7.35 -13.29 -4.10
CA ALA A 344 7.36 -13.10 -2.65
C ALA A 344 6.20 -12.21 -2.15
N CYS A 345 5.81 -11.21 -2.96
CA CYS A 345 4.66 -10.34 -2.70
C CYS A 345 3.31 -10.96 -3.09
N GLY A 346 3.30 -12.20 -3.58
CA GLY A 346 2.08 -12.94 -3.93
C GLY A 346 1.39 -12.48 -5.22
N CYS A 347 2.10 -11.73 -6.09
CA CYS A 347 1.52 -11.23 -7.34
C CYS A 347 1.27 -12.32 -8.39
N LEU A 348 2.03 -13.42 -8.31
CA LEU A 348 2.01 -14.51 -9.27
C LEU A 348 1.02 -15.62 -8.88
N GLY A 349 0.25 -15.43 -7.80
CA GLY A 349 -0.64 -16.44 -7.23
C GLY A 349 0.15 -17.68 -6.75
N PRO A 350 -0.37 -18.89 -6.93
CA PRO A 350 0.32 -20.14 -6.55
C PRO A 350 1.43 -20.54 -7.53
N THR A 351 1.60 -19.81 -8.65
CA THR A 351 2.53 -20.14 -9.73
C THR A 351 3.92 -19.60 -9.41
N LYS A 352 4.96 -20.40 -9.64
CA LYS A 352 6.34 -19.99 -9.41
C LYS A 352 6.83 -19.03 -10.48
N ALA A 353 7.66 -18.05 -10.09
CA ALA A 353 8.23 -17.02 -10.97
C ALA A 353 8.86 -17.61 -12.25
N LYS A 354 9.54 -18.76 -12.13
CA LYS A 354 10.19 -19.43 -13.26
C LYS A 354 9.26 -19.70 -14.45
N GLN A 355 7.98 -19.91 -14.24
CA GLN A 355 7.02 -20.18 -15.33
C GLN A 355 6.69 -18.93 -16.16
N PHE A 356 6.89 -17.76 -15.56
CA PHE A 356 6.66 -16.46 -16.20
C PHE A 356 7.93 -15.90 -16.87
N ILE A 357 9.10 -16.50 -16.64
CA ILE A 357 10.36 -16.09 -17.28
C ILE A 357 10.40 -16.64 -18.70
N ALA A 358 10.60 -15.77 -19.69
CA ALA A 358 10.82 -16.18 -21.06
C ALA A 358 12.21 -16.76 -21.22
N SER A 359 12.33 -18.01 -21.70
CA SER A 359 13.63 -18.72 -21.85
C SER A 359 14.38 -18.30 -23.11
N SER A 360 13.66 -18.02 -24.21
CA SER A 360 14.21 -17.60 -25.52
C SER A 360 13.34 -16.54 -26.19
N GLY A 361 13.75 -16.03 -27.35
CA GLY A 361 12.93 -15.14 -28.17
C GLY A 361 11.64 -15.81 -28.65
N GLU A 362 11.72 -17.08 -29.08
CA GLU A 362 10.54 -17.85 -29.51
C GLU A 362 9.56 -18.08 -28.35
N ASP A 363 10.07 -18.40 -27.14
CA ASP A 363 9.25 -18.55 -25.92
C ASP A 363 8.57 -17.21 -25.54
N LEU A 364 9.30 -16.09 -25.68
CA LEU A 364 8.72 -14.76 -25.49
C LEU A 364 7.54 -14.51 -26.44
N ILE A 365 7.70 -14.79 -27.72
CA ILE A 365 6.65 -14.64 -28.74
C ILE A 365 5.43 -15.53 -28.39
N GLN A 366 5.66 -16.79 -27.99
CA GLN A 366 4.58 -17.68 -27.60
C GLN A 366 3.81 -17.16 -26.37
N LYS A 367 4.53 -16.65 -25.36
CA LYS A 367 3.90 -16.03 -24.18
C LYS A 367 3.12 -14.78 -24.53
N LEU A 368 3.63 -13.92 -25.43
CA LEU A 368 2.99 -12.69 -25.88
C LEU A 368 1.71 -12.94 -26.70
N LYS A 369 1.63 -14.07 -27.43
CA LYS A 369 0.42 -14.50 -28.15
C LYS A 369 -0.64 -15.05 -27.21
N GLY A 370 -0.29 -15.39 -25.97
CA GLY A 370 -1.21 -15.77 -24.90
C GLY A 370 -1.67 -14.57 -24.08
N ASN A 371 -2.34 -14.84 -22.95
CA ASN A 371 -2.69 -13.81 -21.96
C ASN A 371 -2.19 -14.20 -20.54
N PRO A 372 -0.86 -14.35 -20.33
CA PRO A 372 -0.33 -14.55 -18.99
C PRO A 372 -0.38 -13.23 -18.21
N SER A 373 -0.58 -13.32 -16.90
CA SER A 373 -0.59 -12.13 -16.06
C SER A 373 0.74 -11.35 -16.07
N PHE A 374 1.86 -12.08 -16.19
CA PHE A 374 3.21 -11.52 -16.20
C PHE A 374 4.09 -12.26 -17.21
N ILE A 375 5.06 -11.54 -17.76
CA ILE A 375 6.20 -12.09 -18.52
C ILE A 375 7.44 -11.38 -18.01
N PHE A 376 8.45 -12.11 -17.52
CA PHE A 376 9.76 -11.56 -17.17
C PHE A 376 10.75 -11.91 -18.28
N THR A 377 11.42 -10.92 -18.85
CA THR A 377 12.28 -11.12 -20.01
C THR A 377 13.44 -10.14 -20.06
N LEU A 378 14.40 -10.46 -20.92
CA LEU A 378 15.56 -9.61 -21.20
C LEU A 378 15.35 -8.86 -22.51
N ILE A 379 15.83 -7.62 -22.59
CA ILE A 379 15.67 -6.76 -23.78
C ILE A 379 16.23 -7.40 -25.04
N HIS A 380 17.36 -8.10 -24.96
CA HIS A 380 18.01 -8.75 -26.12
C HIS A 380 17.19 -9.89 -26.73
N LYS A 381 16.11 -10.36 -26.07
CA LYS A 381 15.19 -11.34 -26.65
C LYS A 381 14.23 -10.76 -27.69
N PHE A 382 14.18 -9.42 -27.82
CA PHE A 382 13.55 -8.72 -28.95
C PHE A 382 14.54 -8.58 -30.13
N ASN A 383 15.19 -9.67 -30.51
CA ASN A 383 16.26 -9.70 -31.52
C ASN A 383 15.81 -9.97 -32.95
N ASN A 384 14.54 -10.29 -33.15
CA ASN A 384 13.97 -10.55 -34.49
C ASN A 384 13.20 -9.31 -34.98
N ALA A 385 13.77 -8.62 -35.97
CA ALA A 385 13.16 -7.45 -36.57
C ALA A 385 12.01 -7.79 -37.55
N ASP A 386 11.99 -9.05 -38.06
CA ASP A 386 11.02 -9.49 -39.06
C ASP A 386 9.78 -10.17 -38.45
N GLU A 387 9.68 -10.24 -37.10
CA GLU A 387 8.53 -10.84 -36.44
C GLU A 387 7.29 -9.94 -36.65
N PRO A 388 6.16 -10.53 -37.09
CA PRO A 388 4.92 -9.75 -37.26
C PRO A 388 4.44 -9.12 -35.94
N ALA A 389 3.87 -7.92 -36.04
CA ALA A 389 3.31 -7.22 -34.89
C ALA A 389 2.23 -8.08 -34.18
N ILE A 390 2.31 -8.10 -32.86
CA ILE A 390 1.34 -8.76 -31.97
C ILE A 390 0.40 -7.67 -31.44
N ILE A 391 -0.88 -7.78 -31.80
CA ILE A 391 -1.94 -6.85 -31.37
C ILE A 391 -3.01 -7.72 -30.67
N PRO A 392 -2.84 -7.95 -29.35
CA PRO A 392 -3.81 -8.73 -28.58
C PRO A 392 -5.09 -7.91 -28.32
N ASP A 393 -6.13 -8.58 -27.88
CA ASP A 393 -7.41 -8.00 -27.46
C ASP A 393 -7.40 -7.49 -26.01
N HIS A 394 -6.25 -7.52 -25.35
CA HIS A 394 -6.02 -7.05 -23.98
C HIS A 394 -4.81 -6.11 -23.91
N ASP A 395 -4.76 -5.31 -22.86
CA ASP A 395 -3.63 -4.38 -22.63
C ASP A 395 -2.32 -5.15 -22.37
N ILE A 396 -1.26 -4.76 -23.06
CA ILE A 396 0.13 -5.11 -22.71
C ILE A 396 0.79 -3.89 -22.07
N ILE A 397 1.40 -4.08 -20.91
CA ILE A 397 2.07 -3.01 -20.17
C ILE A 397 3.53 -3.42 -19.93
N ILE A 398 4.45 -2.66 -20.51
CA ILE A 398 5.89 -2.91 -20.40
C ILE A 398 6.45 -2.08 -19.26
N LEU A 399 7.01 -2.76 -18.26
CA LEU A 399 7.75 -2.20 -17.13
C LEU A 399 9.25 -2.44 -17.38
N SER A 400 9.96 -1.45 -17.90
CA SER A 400 11.39 -1.59 -18.22
C SER A 400 12.25 -1.13 -17.06
N ASP A 401 12.99 -2.04 -16.43
CA ASP A 401 14.01 -1.68 -15.43
C ASP A 401 15.30 -1.26 -16.11
N GLU A 402 16.01 -0.31 -15.50
CA GLU A 402 17.22 0.32 -16.03
C GLU A 402 17.02 0.82 -17.49
N ALA A 403 15.92 1.54 -17.69
CA ALA A 403 15.46 2.02 -19.02
C ALA A 403 16.57 2.70 -19.84
N HIS A 404 17.54 3.36 -19.18
CA HIS A 404 18.70 4.00 -19.83
C HIS A 404 19.69 2.98 -20.45
N ARG A 405 19.72 1.74 -19.96
CA ARG A 405 20.60 0.67 -20.47
C ARG A 405 19.96 -0.17 -21.57
N THR A 406 18.64 -0.15 -21.68
CA THR A 406 17.90 -0.83 -22.76
C THR A 406 18.11 -0.18 -24.12
N GLN A 407 19.05 0.79 -24.20
CA GLN A 407 19.37 1.66 -25.32
C GLN A 407 20.21 1.04 -26.44
N ASN A 408 20.30 -0.27 -26.56
CA ASN A 408 20.60 -0.81 -27.87
C ASN A 408 19.37 -0.50 -28.74
N GLY A 409 19.37 0.64 -29.43
CA GLY A 409 18.24 1.22 -30.16
C GLY A 409 17.48 0.22 -31.02
N ILE A 410 18.18 -0.78 -31.54
CA ILE A 410 17.60 -1.86 -32.36
C ILE A 410 16.60 -2.71 -31.55
N PHE A 411 16.92 -3.12 -30.30
CA PHE A 411 16.00 -3.95 -29.50
C PHE A 411 14.78 -3.17 -29.02
N ALA A 412 14.96 -1.88 -28.69
CA ALA A 412 13.85 -1.02 -28.34
C ALA A 412 12.92 -0.75 -29.53
N ASP A 413 13.49 -0.54 -30.73
CA ASP A 413 12.73 -0.37 -31.96
C ASP A 413 11.98 -1.67 -32.33
N ASN A 414 12.63 -2.84 -32.24
CA ASN A 414 12.00 -4.12 -32.45
C ASN A 414 10.84 -4.39 -31.45
N MET A 415 11.06 -4.06 -30.18
CA MET A 415 10.00 -4.16 -29.15
C MET A 415 8.81 -3.27 -29.51
N CYS A 416 9.05 -2.02 -29.90
CA CYS A 416 7.97 -1.12 -30.32
C CYS A 416 7.27 -1.58 -31.61
N ALA A 417 8.01 -2.15 -32.55
CA ALA A 417 7.44 -2.72 -33.78
C ALA A 417 6.62 -3.99 -33.51
N LEU A 418 7.11 -4.85 -32.62
CA LEU A 418 6.43 -6.08 -32.23
C LEU A 418 5.14 -5.79 -31.43
N LEU A 419 5.16 -4.80 -30.54
CA LEU A 419 4.07 -4.46 -29.61
C LEU A 419 3.65 -2.99 -29.78
N PRO A 420 3.06 -2.62 -30.93
CA PRO A 420 2.78 -1.22 -31.26
C PRO A 420 1.72 -0.57 -30.34
N THR A 421 0.81 -1.35 -29.79
CA THR A 421 -0.28 -0.90 -28.89
C THR A 421 0.08 -0.97 -27.41
N ALA A 422 1.26 -1.49 -27.05
CA ALA A 422 1.64 -1.64 -25.66
C ALA A 422 1.89 -0.30 -24.96
N SER A 423 1.42 -0.20 -23.71
CA SER A 423 1.80 0.88 -22.82
C SER A 423 3.20 0.62 -22.25
N ARG A 424 4.02 1.68 -22.11
CA ARG A 424 5.45 1.53 -21.75
C ARG A 424 5.83 2.54 -20.69
N ILE A 425 6.44 2.07 -19.58
CA ILE A 425 7.02 2.89 -18.53
C ILE A 425 8.46 2.44 -18.29
N GLY A 426 9.37 3.42 -18.19
CA GLY A 426 10.77 3.16 -17.88
C GLY A 426 11.09 3.43 -16.42
N PHE A 427 11.75 2.51 -15.74
CA PHE A 427 12.30 2.69 -14.40
C PHE A 427 13.81 2.86 -14.50
N THR A 428 14.39 3.84 -13.83
CA THR A 428 15.83 4.08 -13.87
C THR A 428 16.36 4.64 -12.55
N GLY A 429 17.60 4.28 -12.21
CA GLY A 429 18.32 4.85 -11.07
C GLY A 429 19.14 6.10 -11.40
N THR A 430 19.31 6.40 -12.68
CA THR A 430 20.13 7.52 -13.17
C THR A 430 19.30 8.49 -13.98
N PRO A 431 19.66 9.79 -14.00
CA PRO A 431 18.97 10.77 -14.82
C PRO A 431 19.18 10.47 -16.30
N LEU A 432 18.21 10.88 -17.10
CA LEU A 432 18.40 10.95 -18.55
C LEU A 432 19.32 12.12 -18.85
N PHE A 433 20.43 11.86 -19.52
CA PHE A 433 21.29 12.92 -20.02
C PHE A 433 20.63 13.59 -21.24
N ALA A 434 21.03 14.85 -21.52
CA ALA A 434 20.47 15.65 -22.62
C ALA A 434 20.56 15.00 -24.03
N TYR A 435 21.29 13.88 -24.14
CA TYR A 435 21.46 13.12 -25.39
C TYR A 435 20.64 11.82 -25.43
N ASP A 436 19.79 11.56 -24.42
CA ASP A 436 19.06 10.30 -24.28
C ASP A 436 17.69 10.33 -24.99
N ASN A 437 17.73 10.74 -26.27
CA ASN A 437 16.55 10.83 -27.14
C ASN A 437 15.80 9.48 -27.29
N ILE A 438 16.48 8.35 -27.07
CA ILE A 438 15.87 7.02 -27.24
C ILE A 438 14.89 6.72 -26.09
N THR A 439 15.31 6.98 -24.86
CA THR A 439 14.46 6.73 -23.68
C THR A 439 13.23 7.61 -23.69
N GLU A 440 13.39 8.92 -23.96
CA GLU A 440 12.26 9.84 -24.08
C GLU A 440 11.35 9.48 -25.26
N ARG A 441 11.92 9.08 -26.40
CA ARG A 441 11.15 8.62 -27.57
C ARG A 441 10.32 7.36 -27.23
N THR A 442 10.86 6.44 -26.44
CA THR A 442 10.22 5.15 -26.12
C THR A 442 9.22 5.27 -25.00
N PHE A 443 9.54 5.98 -23.93
CA PHE A 443 8.75 6.02 -22.69
C PHE A 443 8.04 7.35 -22.43
N GLY A 444 8.52 8.46 -23.03
CA GLY A 444 8.03 9.81 -22.75
C GLY A 444 8.89 10.54 -21.69
N ASN A 445 8.36 11.66 -21.20
CA ASN A 445 8.99 12.49 -20.18
C ASN A 445 9.01 11.83 -18.79
N TYR A 446 9.66 12.47 -17.82
CA TYR A 446 9.58 12.01 -16.44
C TYR A 446 8.15 12.05 -15.90
N VAL A 447 7.70 10.93 -15.35
CA VAL A 447 6.43 10.81 -14.63
C VAL A 447 6.63 10.93 -13.11
N SER A 448 7.82 10.57 -12.60
CA SER A 448 8.19 10.76 -11.20
C SER A 448 9.70 10.93 -11.07
N ILE A 449 10.13 11.78 -10.13
CA ILE A 449 11.53 12.07 -9.85
C ILE A 449 11.80 11.95 -8.35
N TYR A 450 12.64 10.98 -8.00
CA TYR A 450 13.20 10.84 -6.65
C TYR A 450 14.73 10.72 -6.78
N ASP A 451 15.37 11.88 -6.90
CA ASP A 451 16.79 11.99 -7.15
C ASP A 451 17.64 11.67 -5.91
N PHE A 452 18.97 11.66 -6.12
CA PHE A 452 19.92 11.38 -5.05
C PHE A 452 19.83 12.38 -3.88
N LYS A 453 19.56 13.67 -4.18
CA LYS A 453 19.44 14.71 -3.16
C LYS A 453 18.26 14.41 -2.25
N ARG A 454 17.08 14.13 -2.81
CA ARG A 454 15.89 13.74 -2.02
C ARG A 454 16.10 12.45 -1.24
N ALA A 455 16.81 11.48 -1.82
CA ALA A 455 17.10 10.23 -1.14
C ALA A 455 18.04 10.40 0.07
N VAL A 456 19.00 11.31 -0.01
CA VAL A 456 19.85 11.69 1.14
C VAL A 456 19.04 12.45 2.20
N GLU A 457 18.22 13.42 1.81
CA GLU A 457 17.32 14.17 2.70
C GLU A 457 16.35 13.24 3.46
N ASP A 458 15.91 12.16 2.83
CA ASP A 458 15.00 11.17 3.41
C ASP A 458 15.73 10.04 4.16
N GLY A 459 17.07 10.08 4.23
CA GLY A 459 17.87 9.03 4.86
C GLY A 459 17.81 7.66 4.15
N ALA A 460 17.33 7.63 2.90
CA ALA A 460 17.23 6.42 2.10
C ALA A 460 18.59 6.00 1.51
N THR A 461 19.55 6.91 1.45
CA THR A 461 20.93 6.67 1.05
C THR A 461 21.88 7.60 1.80
N VAL A 462 23.17 7.26 1.82
CA VAL A 462 24.21 8.07 2.48
C VAL A 462 24.83 9.07 1.50
N PRO A 463 25.20 10.28 1.95
CA PRO A 463 25.90 11.23 1.11
C PRO A 463 27.26 10.65 0.69
N LEU A 464 27.62 10.82 -0.60
CA LEU A 464 28.95 10.48 -1.10
C LEU A 464 29.85 11.72 -0.92
N TYR A 465 30.87 11.58 -0.11
CA TYR A 465 31.96 12.58 0.02
C TYR A 465 33.12 12.11 -0.85
N TYR A 466 33.55 12.93 -1.78
CA TYR A 466 34.81 12.72 -2.50
C TYR A 466 35.89 13.49 -1.75
N GLU A 467 36.91 12.81 -1.27
CA GLU A 467 38.17 13.45 -0.89
C GLU A 467 38.91 13.84 -2.19
N ASN A 468 39.14 15.13 -2.37
CA ASN A 468 39.96 15.66 -3.46
C ASN A 468 41.44 15.54 -3.11
#